data_f724fcb44c322729ebbe667e5cd6dbb6
#
_entry.id   f724fcb44c322729ebbe667e5cd6dbb6
#
_cell.length_a   1.000
_cell.length_b   1.000
_cell.length_c   1.000
_cell.angle_alpha   90.00
_cell.angle_beta   90.00
_cell.angle_gamma   90.00
#
_symmetry.space_group_name_H-M   'P 1'
#
loop_
_entity.id
_entity.type
_entity.pdbx_description
1 polymer ?
#
loop_
_entity_poly.entity_id
_entity_poly.type
_entity_poly.pdbx_seq_one_letter_code
_entity_poly.pdbx_strand_id
1 'polypeptide(L)'
;MTGPAGRAARTTSGRRRATRAVRPVEPVPPLAPEEPAPGIDREALTRTIAMVNDKGGVGKTSLVANLAGQFAAAGYRCLLVDLNRQANLADDLGFRDGPADDRGAGLLVSVVAGTPLRPVEGVRPGLDVVAGGARLVDLVPLMVSRVQEQGREAFLALAEVLAPVAGDYDLVFVDCPPETTILTDLALAAARWVLMPTKSDGGGLVGMRLVGERFELARELNPDLGLLGAVLFATGSRSRVVHAEVREAVEEAFGGHSPLFTTSIRHAERTAQDARRLGRLAHELEQEVAAQPAWWASLREGGGSARRLSPTAASVAGDYRDLGVELLTLLRATEESTTESARLDARPEQEATP
;
A
#
# COMPACT_ATOMS: atom_id res chain seq x y z
N MET A 1 45.98 -43.21 -75.22
CA MET A 1 47.29 -43.43 -74.56
C MET A 1 47.60 -42.19 -73.77
N THR A 2 47.23 -42.23 -72.57
CA THR A 2 48.04 -42.29 -71.36
C THR A 2 49.02 -41.14 -71.18
N GLY A 3 48.76 -40.32 -70.22
CA GLY A 3 49.76 -39.48 -69.58
C GLY A 3 49.16 -38.76 -68.37
N PRO A 4 49.82 -38.72 -67.21
CA PRO A 4 49.15 -38.56 -65.94
C PRO A 4 49.24 -37.12 -65.41
N ALA A 5 48.37 -36.87 -64.47
CA ALA A 5 48.08 -35.66 -63.77
C ALA A 5 49.21 -35.17 -62.83
N GLY A 6 49.51 -33.86 -62.90
CA GLY A 6 50.36 -33.14 -61.97
C GLY A 6 49.58 -32.69 -60.73
N ARG A 7 50.03 -33.12 -59.59
CA ARG A 7 49.47 -32.82 -58.23
C ARG A 7 50.13 -31.54 -57.70
N ALA A 8 49.40 -30.47 -57.65
CA ALA A 8 49.84 -29.23 -57.00
C ALA A 8 49.72 -29.31 -55.47
N ALA A 9 50.86 -29.10 -54.80
CA ALA A 9 50.91 -29.03 -53.32
C ALA A 9 50.36 -27.70 -52.83
N ARG A 10 49.34 -27.73 -51.98
CA ARG A 10 48.84 -26.55 -51.25
C ARG A 10 49.69 -26.35 -50.01
N THR A 11 50.45 -25.29 -49.95
CA THR A 11 51.08 -24.80 -48.73
C THR A 11 50.06 -24.11 -47.84
N THR A 12 49.76 -24.67 -46.68
CA THR A 12 48.95 -24.07 -45.62
C THR A 12 49.80 -23.09 -44.82
N SER A 13 49.58 -21.78 -45.08
CA SER A 13 50.08 -20.70 -44.24
C SER A 13 49.33 -20.68 -42.88
N GLY A 14 49.99 -21.14 -41.84
CA GLY A 14 49.51 -21.07 -40.47
C GLY A 14 49.52 -19.64 -39.95
N ARG A 15 48.39 -18.99 -39.93
CA ARG A 15 48.20 -17.72 -39.17
C ARG A 15 48.29 -18.03 -37.67
N ARG A 16 49.42 -17.67 -37.04
CA ARG A 16 49.55 -17.61 -35.59
C ARG A 16 48.58 -16.53 -35.07
N ARG A 17 47.57 -17.00 -34.32
CA ARG A 17 46.65 -16.14 -33.56
C ARG A 17 47.44 -15.47 -32.45
N ALA A 18 47.61 -14.14 -32.52
CA ALA A 18 48.22 -13.36 -31.45
C ALA A 18 47.34 -13.45 -30.22
N THR A 19 47.83 -14.05 -29.17
CA THR A 19 47.22 -14.04 -27.84
C THR A 19 47.27 -12.60 -27.31
N ARG A 20 46.12 -11.97 -27.26
CA ARG A 20 45.94 -10.65 -26.65
C ARG A 20 46.29 -10.77 -25.16
N ALA A 21 47.34 -10.10 -24.71
CA ALA A 21 47.74 -10.04 -23.33
C ALA A 21 46.57 -9.46 -22.51
N VAL A 22 46.07 -10.25 -21.55
CA VAL A 22 45.08 -9.79 -20.56
C VAL A 22 45.80 -8.75 -19.70
N ARG A 23 45.31 -7.51 -19.70
CA ARG A 23 45.78 -6.48 -18.75
C ARG A 23 45.50 -6.97 -17.33
N PRO A 24 46.45 -6.82 -16.40
CA PRO A 24 46.20 -7.06 -15.00
C PRO A 24 45.02 -6.19 -14.53
N VAL A 25 44.07 -6.78 -13.85
CA VAL A 25 42.99 -6.05 -13.19
C VAL A 25 43.63 -5.28 -12.03
N GLU A 26 43.63 -3.95 -12.08
CA GLU A 26 44.04 -3.14 -10.94
C GLU A 26 43.08 -3.42 -9.76
N PRO A 27 43.61 -3.60 -8.55
CA PRO A 27 42.75 -3.79 -7.40
C PRO A 27 41.87 -2.55 -7.19
N VAL A 28 40.54 -2.75 -7.15
CA VAL A 28 39.59 -1.70 -6.79
C VAL A 28 39.97 -1.22 -5.39
N PRO A 29 40.21 0.09 -5.16
CA PRO A 29 40.48 0.58 -3.83
C PRO A 29 39.28 0.23 -2.90
N PRO A 30 39.52 -0.09 -1.62
CA PRO A 30 38.45 -0.34 -0.69
C PRO A 30 37.53 0.88 -0.66
N LEU A 31 36.22 0.64 -0.76
CA LEU A 31 35.21 1.67 -0.56
C LEU A 31 35.50 2.35 0.77
N ALA A 32 35.47 3.68 0.79
CA ALA A 32 35.52 4.44 2.04
C ALA A 32 34.45 3.85 2.99
N PRO A 33 34.73 3.75 4.32
CA PRO A 33 33.72 3.29 5.25
C PRO A 33 32.46 4.12 5.03
N GLU A 34 31.37 3.46 4.63
CA GLU A 34 30.06 4.08 4.53
C GLU A 34 29.76 4.68 5.92
N GLU A 35 29.46 5.97 5.94
CA GLU A 35 28.90 6.57 7.15
C GLU A 35 27.67 5.72 7.53
N PRO A 36 27.48 5.38 8.84
CA PRO A 36 26.32 4.61 9.25
C PRO A 36 25.07 5.30 8.70
N ALA A 37 24.25 4.58 7.98
CA ALA A 37 23.03 5.11 7.38
C ALA A 37 22.26 5.87 8.48
N PRO A 38 21.82 7.10 8.23
CA PRO A 38 21.03 7.84 9.21
C PRO A 38 19.84 6.97 9.62
N GLY A 39 19.59 6.86 10.92
CA GLY A 39 18.48 6.07 11.44
C GLY A 39 17.16 6.51 10.77
N ILE A 40 16.22 5.59 10.61
CA ILE A 40 14.90 5.88 10.01
C ILE A 40 14.20 6.93 10.85
N ASP A 41 13.78 8.03 10.24
CA ASP A 41 12.93 9.03 10.88
C ASP A 41 11.52 8.47 11.12
N ARG A 42 11.32 7.90 12.32
CA ARG A 42 10.03 7.33 12.73
C ARG A 42 8.98 8.41 12.98
N GLU A 43 9.38 9.63 13.32
CA GLU A 43 8.46 10.74 13.53
C GLU A 43 7.74 11.12 12.23
N ALA A 44 8.44 11.14 11.10
CA ALA A 44 7.84 11.35 9.79
C ALA A 44 6.81 10.26 9.41
N LEU A 45 6.93 9.05 9.98
CA LEU A 45 6.05 7.91 9.69
C LEU A 45 4.84 7.78 10.62
N THR A 46 4.66 8.69 11.60
CA THR A 46 3.62 8.58 12.65
C THR A 46 2.19 8.49 12.12
N ARG A 47 1.92 8.99 10.92
CA ARG A 47 0.60 8.95 10.26
C ARG A 47 0.58 8.03 9.04
N THR A 48 1.45 7.03 9.02
CA THR A 48 1.48 5.99 7.99
C THR A 48 0.61 4.81 8.40
N ILE A 49 -0.38 4.48 7.58
CA ILE A 49 -1.39 3.44 7.83
C ILE A 49 -1.26 2.35 6.78
N ALA A 50 -0.90 1.14 7.17
CA ALA A 50 -0.89 -0.03 6.30
C ALA A 50 -2.27 -0.71 6.28
N MET A 51 -2.80 -0.92 5.08
CA MET A 51 -4.04 -1.67 4.89
C MET A 51 -3.72 -3.14 4.67
N VAL A 52 -3.91 -3.97 5.69
CA VAL A 52 -3.41 -5.35 5.70
C VAL A 52 -4.55 -6.36 5.89
N ASN A 53 -4.59 -7.37 5.03
CA ASN A 53 -5.33 -8.62 5.23
C ASN A 53 -4.83 -9.62 4.19
N ASP A 54 -4.58 -10.86 4.60
CA ASP A 54 -4.10 -11.92 3.70
C ASP A 54 -5.15 -12.35 2.68
N LYS A 55 -6.44 -12.13 2.96
CA LYS A 55 -7.53 -12.51 2.06
C LYS A 55 -7.70 -11.52 0.92
N GLY A 56 -7.82 -12.04 -0.31
CA GLY A 56 -8.18 -11.24 -1.48
C GLY A 56 -9.65 -10.78 -1.44
N GLY A 57 -9.94 -9.61 -2.05
CA GLY A 57 -11.31 -9.11 -2.23
C GLY A 57 -12.00 -8.65 -0.93
N VAL A 58 -11.26 -8.35 0.13
CA VAL A 58 -11.79 -7.78 1.38
C VAL A 58 -11.88 -6.25 1.37
N GLY A 59 -11.49 -5.61 0.27
CA GLY A 59 -11.66 -4.17 0.07
C GLY A 59 -10.46 -3.31 0.44
N LYS A 60 -9.24 -3.86 0.61
CA LYS A 60 -8.03 -3.07 0.93
C LYS A 60 -7.87 -1.86 0.02
N THR A 61 -7.68 -2.08 -1.27
CA THR A 61 -7.50 -1.03 -2.28
C THR A 61 -8.65 -0.02 -2.29
N SER A 62 -9.91 -0.52 -2.27
CA SER A 62 -11.08 0.37 -2.28
C SER A 62 -11.18 1.24 -1.02
N LEU A 63 -10.79 0.70 0.16
CA LEU A 63 -10.72 1.50 1.39
C LEU A 63 -9.63 2.57 1.30
N VAL A 64 -8.41 2.18 0.87
CA VAL A 64 -7.29 3.12 0.68
C VAL A 64 -7.70 4.26 -0.25
N ALA A 65 -8.21 3.93 -1.46
CA ALA A 65 -8.57 4.94 -2.45
C ALA A 65 -9.67 5.89 -1.94
N ASN A 66 -10.75 5.35 -1.36
CA ASN A 66 -11.89 6.15 -0.95
C ASN A 66 -11.61 6.97 0.32
N LEU A 67 -10.89 6.43 1.31
CA LEU A 67 -10.51 7.19 2.49
C LEU A 67 -9.57 8.34 2.13
N ALA A 68 -8.48 8.05 1.41
CA ALA A 68 -7.52 9.08 1.00
C ALA A 68 -8.17 10.15 0.10
N GLY A 69 -9.03 9.74 -0.85
CA GLY A 69 -9.75 10.69 -1.69
C GLY A 69 -10.73 11.57 -0.93
N GLN A 70 -11.41 11.04 0.09
CA GLN A 70 -12.28 11.85 0.96
C GLN A 70 -11.49 12.81 1.85
N PHE A 71 -10.35 12.38 2.40
CA PHE A 71 -9.48 13.25 3.17
C PHE A 71 -8.89 14.36 2.30
N ALA A 72 -8.44 14.02 1.09
CA ALA A 72 -7.95 15.01 0.12
C ALA A 72 -9.04 16.02 -0.25
N ALA A 73 -10.28 15.57 -0.48
CA ALA A 73 -11.42 16.45 -0.71
C ALA A 73 -11.77 17.33 0.51
N ALA A 74 -11.41 16.90 1.72
CA ALA A 74 -11.55 17.67 2.95
C ALA A 74 -10.34 18.60 3.23
N GLY A 75 -9.34 18.65 2.35
CA GLY A 75 -8.20 19.56 2.43
C GLY A 75 -6.93 18.96 3.05
N TYR A 76 -6.90 17.67 3.37
CA TYR A 76 -5.67 16.98 3.80
C TYR A 76 -4.77 16.67 2.62
N ARG A 77 -3.46 16.67 2.85
CA ARG A 77 -2.47 16.16 1.91
C ARG A 77 -2.28 14.67 2.15
N CYS A 78 -2.63 13.83 1.17
CA CYS A 78 -2.59 12.39 1.28
C CYS A 78 -1.60 11.77 0.29
N LEU A 79 -0.83 10.80 0.75
CA LEU A 79 0.01 9.95 -0.09
C LEU A 79 -0.54 8.52 -0.08
N LEU A 80 -0.66 7.94 -1.27
CA LEU A 80 -0.94 6.52 -1.43
C LEU A 80 0.30 5.79 -1.94
N VAL A 81 0.67 4.68 -1.30
CA VAL A 81 1.74 3.78 -1.76
C VAL A 81 1.12 2.44 -2.09
N ASP A 82 1.13 2.06 -3.36
CA ASP A 82 0.55 0.81 -3.84
C ASP A 82 1.63 -0.30 -3.92
N LEU A 83 1.57 -1.25 -3.00
CA LEU A 83 2.45 -2.43 -3.02
C LEU A 83 1.85 -3.60 -3.82
N ASN A 84 0.73 -3.38 -4.51
CA ASN A 84 0.04 -4.44 -5.21
C ASN A 84 0.48 -4.52 -6.68
N ARG A 85 1.00 -5.68 -7.09
CA ARG A 85 1.37 -5.95 -8.48
C ARG A 85 0.20 -5.89 -9.47
N GLN A 86 -1.04 -6.01 -8.99
CA GLN A 86 -2.24 -5.89 -9.81
C GLN A 86 -2.59 -4.43 -10.13
N ALA A 87 -2.03 -3.47 -9.38
CA ALA A 87 -2.26 -2.04 -9.51
C ALA A 87 -3.76 -1.66 -9.54
N ASN A 88 -4.58 -2.32 -8.71
CA ASN A 88 -6.02 -2.03 -8.66
C ASN A 88 -6.29 -0.57 -8.26
N LEU A 89 -5.35 0.07 -7.56
CA LEU A 89 -5.43 1.48 -7.21
C LEU A 89 -5.44 2.39 -8.46
N ALA A 90 -4.68 2.01 -9.50
CA ALA A 90 -4.66 2.74 -10.77
C ALA A 90 -6.02 2.68 -11.48
N ASP A 91 -6.76 1.56 -11.36
CA ASP A 91 -8.13 1.46 -11.88
C ASP A 91 -9.10 2.29 -11.05
N ASP A 92 -9.07 2.16 -9.71
CA ASP A 92 -9.99 2.85 -8.81
C ASP A 92 -9.81 4.38 -8.90
N LEU A 93 -8.60 4.87 -9.19
CA LEU A 93 -8.28 6.28 -9.40
C LEU A 93 -8.25 6.72 -10.88
N GLY A 94 -8.42 5.81 -11.83
CA GLY A 94 -8.56 6.13 -13.24
C GLY A 94 -7.30 6.64 -13.94
N PHE A 95 -6.10 6.30 -13.42
CA PHE A 95 -4.84 6.67 -14.06
C PHE A 95 -4.12 5.50 -14.76
N ARG A 96 -4.73 4.30 -14.80
CA ARG A 96 -4.15 3.13 -15.45
C ARG A 96 -3.79 3.43 -16.91
N ASP A 97 -2.61 2.97 -17.32
CA ASP A 97 -2.00 3.21 -18.63
C ASP A 97 -1.82 4.70 -19.00
N GLY A 98 -2.01 5.60 -18.05
CA GLY A 98 -1.72 7.02 -18.20
C GLY A 98 -0.28 7.39 -17.82
N PRO A 99 0.09 8.68 -17.93
CA PRO A 99 1.44 9.15 -17.58
C PRO A 99 1.82 8.93 -16.10
N ALA A 100 0.85 8.78 -15.22
CA ALA A 100 1.02 8.52 -13.79
C ALA A 100 1.25 7.03 -13.49
N ASP A 101 1.01 6.12 -14.44
CA ASP A 101 1.16 4.67 -14.27
C ASP A 101 2.54 4.21 -14.78
N ASP A 102 3.52 4.18 -13.90
CA ASP A 102 4.84 3.60 -14.18
C ASP A 102 4.91 2.09 -13.96
N ARG A 103 3.77 1.47 -13.64
CA ARG A 103 3.61 0.03 -13.36
C ARG A 103 4.47 -0.48 -12.19
N GLY A 104 4.78 0.40 -11.22
CA GLY A 104 5.56 0.10 -10.04
C GLY A 104 7.08 0.20 -10.24
N ALA A 105 7.54 0.78 -11.37
CA ALA A 105 8.97 0.89 -11.66
C ALA A 105 9.68 1.85 -10.70
N GLY A 106 9.09 2.99 -10.39
CA GLY A 106 9.63 3.97 -9.46
C GLY A 106 9.78 3.41 -8.05
N LEU A 107 8.75 2.72 -7.56
CA LEU A 107 8.79 2.05 -6.25
C LEU A 107 9.88 0.99 -6.19
N LEU A 108 9.96 0.11 -7.21
CA LEU A 108 11.01 -0.90 -7.31
C LEU A 108 12.40 -0.27 -7.25
N VAL A 109 12.65 0.75 -8.07
CA VAL A 109 13.95 1.43 -8.13
C VAL A 109 14.30 2.07 -6.80
N SER A 110 13.36 2.79 -6.17
CA SER A 110 13.60 3.44 -4.88
C SER A 110 13.96 2.44 -3.78
N VAL A 111 13.20 1.36 -3.63
CA VAL A 111 13.44 0.34 -2.59
C VAL A 111 14.77 -0.39 -2.83
N VAL A 112 15.13 -0.68 -4.08
CA VAL A 112 16.39 -1.37 -4.41
C VAL A 112 17.60 -0.46 -4.22
N ALA A 113 17.49 0.80 -4.64
CA ALA A 113 18.60 1.76 -4.60
C ALA A 113 18.71 2.53 -3.26
N GLY A 114 17.75 2.38 -2.33
CA GLY A 114 17.71 3.14 -1.08
C GLY A 114 17.50 4.65 -1.30
N THR A 115 16.79 5.04 -2.37
CA THR A 115 16.53 6.45 -2.68
C THR A 115 15.11 6.85 -2.29
N PRO A 116 14.86 8.10 -1.86
CA PRO A 116 13.52 8.55 -1.50
C PRO A 116 12.48 8.23 -2.58
N LEU A 117 11.26 7.88 -2.16
CA LEU A 117 10.14 7.68 -3.07
C LEU A 117 9.90 8.95 -3.89
N ARG A 118 9.35 8.76 -5.10
CA ARG A 118 8.96 9.87 -5.99
C ARG A 118 7.49 9.74 -6.32
N PRO A 119 6.61 10.33 -5.50
CA PRO A 119 5.17 10.33 -5.76
C PRO A 119 4.83 11.02 -7.07
N VAL A 120 3.82 10.52 -7.77
CA VAL A 120 3.15 11.25 -8.84
C VAL A 120 2.17 12.22 -8.20
N GLU A 121 2.42 13.50 -8.41
CA GLU A 121 1.66 14.56 -7.78
C GLU A 121 0.30 14.79 -8.47
N GLY A 122 -0.69 15.12 -7.67
CA GLY A 122 -1.98 15.65 -8.15
C GLY A 122 -2.83 14.65 -8.94
N VAL A 123 -2.78 13.35 -8.65
CA VAL A 123 -3.74 12.37 -9.21
C VAL A 123 -5.17 12.79 -8.87
N ARG A 124 -5.36 13.41 -7.73
CA ARG A 124 -6.49 14.27 -7.35
C ARG A 124 -5.94 15.50 -6.60
N PRO A 125 -6.69 16.61 -6.50
CA PRO A 125 -6.29 17.69 -5.62
C PRO A 125 -6.02 17.19 -4.20
N GLY A 126 -4.79 17.41 -3.67
CA GLY A 126 -4.37 16.93 -2.36
C GLY A 126 -4.07 15.44 -2.26
N LEU A 127 -4.02 14.70 -3.37
CA LEU A 127 -3.77 13.26 -3.40
C LEU A 127 -2.67 12.90 -4.38
N ASP A 128 -1.55 12.41 -3.85
CA ASP A 128 -0.40 11.94 -4.59
C ASP A 128 -0.26 10.42 -4.48
N VAL A 129 0.39 9.78 -5.44
CA VAL A 129 0.46 8.31 -5.52
C VAL A 129 1.86 7.84 -5.90
N VAL A 130 2.36 6.85 -5.19
CA VAL A 130 3.44 5.97 -5.64
C VAL A 130 2.78 4.73 -6.24
N ALA A 131 2.83 4.59 -7.56
CA ALA A 131 2.11 3.55 -8.28
C ALA A 131 2.68 2.16 -7.99
N GLY A 132 1.79 1.20 -7.80
CA GLY A 132 2.11 -0.23 -7.85
C GLY A 132 2.07 -0.78 -9.27
N GLY A 133 2.22 -2.10 -9.41
CA GLY A 133 2.04 -2.73 -10.72
C GLY A 133 2.98 -3.89 -11.00
N ALA A 134 2.98 -4.31 -12.26
CA ALA A 134 3.62 -5.54 -12.71
C ALA A 134 5.13 -5.61 -12.39
N ARG A 135 5.83 -4.47 -12.31
CA ARG A 135 7.26 -4.42 -11.98
C ARG A 135 7.58 -4.85 -10.55
N LEU A 136 6.60 -4.84 -9.65
CA LEU A 136 6.79 -5.32 -8.28
C LEU A 136 6.99 -6.85 -8.20
N VAL A 137 6.74 -7.58 -9.28
CA VAL A 137 7.12 -9.00 -9.36
C VAL A 137 8.64 -9.18 -9.21
N ASP A 138 9.42 -8.22 -9.71
CA ASP A 138 10.88 -8.24 -9.64
C ASP A 138 11.40 -7.88 -8.23
N LEU A 139 10.61 -7.16 -7.43
CA LEU A 139 11.00 -6.77 -6.07
C LEU A 139 11.06 -7.96 -5.10
N VAL A 140 10.13 -8.91 -5.25
CA VAL A 140 10.04 -10.06 -4.32
C VAL A 140 11.33 -10.89 -4.25
N PRO A 141 11.89 -11.40 -5.38
CA PRO A 141 13.14 -12.16 -5.34
C PRO A 141 14.34 -11.33 -4.88
N LEU A 142 14.39 -10.02 -5.20
CA LEU A 142 15.44 -9.13 -4.72
C LEU A 142 15.39 -8.98 -3.20
N MET A 143 14.20 -8.84 -2.63
CA MET A 143 14.02 -8.76 -1.17
C MET A 143 14.32 -10.10 -0.49
N VAL A 144 14.01 -11.25 -1.12
CA VAL A 144 14.41 -12.57 -0.60
C VAL A 144 15.94 -12.67 -0.48
N SER A 145 16.68 -12.25 -1.51
CA SER A 145 18.15 -12.21 -1.48
C SER A 145 18.66 -11.29 -0.36
N ARG A 146 18.08 -10.08 -0.27
CA ARG A 146 18.46 -9.08 0.74
C ARG A 146 18.21 -9.60 2.17
N VAL A 147 17.10 -10.28 2.41
CA VAL A 147 16.82 -10.93 3.70
C VAL A 147 17.82 -12.04 4.03
N GLN A 148 18.29 -12.80 3.03
CA GLN A 148 19.33 -13.81 3.24
C GLN A 148 20.69 -13.20 3.60
N GLU A 149 21.01 -12.02 3.08
CA GLU A 149 22.27 -11.32 3.30
C GLU A 149 22.27 -10.46 4.57
N GLN A 150 21.20 -9.75 4.84
CA GLN A 150 21.07 -8.73 5.88
C GLN A 150 20.16 -9.14 7.05
N GLY A 151 19.52 -10.31 6.95
CA GLY A 151 18.51 -10.71 7.92
C GLY A 151 17.21 -9.89 7.80
N ARG A 152 16.50 -9.80 8.91
CA ARG A 152 15.17 -9.15 8.94
C ARG A 152 15.22 -7.63 8.78
N GLU A 153 16.36 -6.99 9.00
CA GLU A 153 16.56 -5.56 8.80
C GLU A 153 16.26 -5.14 7.35
N ALA A 154 16.42 -6.05 6.39
CA ALA A 154 16.03 -5.82 5.00
C ALA A 154 14.56 -5.36 4.84
N PHE A 155 13.66 -5.69 5.78
CA PHE A 155 12.27 -5.22 5.74
C PHE A 155 12.12 -3.73 6.03
N LEU A 156 13.14 -3.07 6.55
CA LEU A 156 13.15 -1.63 6.78
C LEU A 156 13.25 -0.82 5.46
N ALA A 157 13.58 -1.47 4.34
CA ALA A 157 13.84 -0.81 3.06
C ALA A 157 12.70 0.11 2.57
N LEU A 158 11.43 -0.21 2.87
CA LEU A 158 10.33 0.70 2.54
C LEU A 158 10.30 1.91 3.49
N ALA A 159 10.55 1.70 4.78
CA ALA A 159 10.60 2.79 5.75
C ALA A 159 11.71 3.78 5.44
N GLU A 160 12.89 3.29 5.04
CA GLU A 160 14.05 4.11 4.65
C GLU A 160 13.74 5.06 3.49
N VAL A 161 13.01 4.57 2.47
CA VAL A 161 12.70 5.37 1.28
C VAL A 161 11.42 6.19 1.40
N LEU A 162 10.53 5.82 2.33
CA LEU A 162 9.26 6.53 2.59
C LEU A 162 9.45 7.69 3.58
N ALA A 163 10.21 7.51 4.65
CA ALA A 163 10.38 8.51 5.71
C ALA A 163 10.80 9.90 5.18
N PRO A 164 11.75 10.02 4.20
CA PRO A 164 12.14 11.33 3.69
C PRO A 164 11.04 12.12 3.01
N VAL A 165 9.94 11.49 2.61
CA VAL A 165 8.82 12.15 1.90
C VAL A 165 7.53 12.14 2.73
N ALA A 166 7.40 11.25 3.71
CA ALA A 166 6.17 11.08 4.47
C ALA A 166 5.77 12.33 5.27
N GLY A 167 6.75 13.08 5.78
CA GLY A 167 6.53 14.31 6.54
C GLY A 167 5.85 15.44 5.75
N ASP A 168 5.83 15.35 4.43
CA ASP A 168 5.13 16.31 3.56
C ASP A 168 3.61 16.08 3.50
N TYR A 169 3.12 14.99 4.08
CA TYR A 169 1.72 14.57 4.02
C TYR A 169 1.07 14.50 5.40
N ASP A 170 -0.21 14.84 5.46
CA ASP A 170 -1.02 14.69 6.67
C ASP A 170 -1.34 13.22 6.96
N LEU A 171 -1.49 12.41 5.91
CA LEU A 171 -1.79 10.97 6.00
C LEU A 171 -1.09 10.21 4.86
N VAL A 172 -0.50 9.07 5.21
CA VAL A 172 0.08 8.13 4.25
C VAL A 172 -0.65 6.80 4.36
N PHE A 173 -1.15 6.27 3.24
CA PHE A 173 -1.78 4.97 3.18
C PHE A 173 -0.96 4.01 2.33
N VAL A 174 -0.72 2.81 2.84
CA VAL A 174 -0.02 1.74 2.13
C VAL A 174 -1.00 0.63 1.79
N ASP A 175 -1.28 0.44 0.50
CA ASP A 175 -2.13 -0.66 0.00
C ASP A 175 -1.30 -1.94 -0.14
N CYS A 176 -1.58 -2.92 0.72
CA CYS A 176 -0.87 -4.19 0.75
C CYS A 176 -1.53 -5.23 -0.17
N PRO A 177 -0.73 -6.03 -0.90
CA PRO A 177 -1.27 -7.13 -1.70
C PRO A 177 -1.84 -8.24 -0.81
N PRO A 178 -2.76 -9.07 -1.34
CA PRO A 178 -3.12 -10.32 -0.69
C PRO A 178 -1.97 -11.34 -0.80
N GLU A 179 -1.84 -12.24 0.16
CA GLU A 179 -0.98 -13.45 0.10
C GLU A 179 0.53 -13.21 -0.15
N THR A 180 1.00 -11.95 -0.16
CA THR A 180 2.41 -11.65 -0.42
C THR A 180 3.10 -11.22 0.86
N THR A 181 3.77 -12.15 1.49
CA THR A 181 4.37 -11.98 2.81
C THR A 181 5.43 -10.89 2.87
N ILE A 182 6.39 -10.87 1.93
CA ILE A 182 7.52 -9.93 1.93
C ILE A 182 7.06 -8.48 1.76
N LEU A 183 6.13 -8.20 0.83
CA LEU A 183 5.64 -6.84 0.62
C LEU A 183 4.79 -6.36 1.81
N THR A 184 4.07 -7.27 2.46
CA THR A 184 3.35 -6.97 3.70
C THR A 184 4.32 -6.68 4.84
N ASP A 185 5.42 -7.43 4.97
CA ASP A 185 6.44 -7.22 5.99
C ASP A 185 7.14 -5.85 5.80
N LEU A 186 7.42 -5.44 4.56
CA LEU A 186 7.91 -4.10 4.24
C LEU A 186 6.92 -3.00 4.70
N ALA A 187 5.62 -3.21 4.43
CA ALA A 187 4.58 -2.26 4.84
C ALA A 187 4.47 -2.15 6.37
N LEU A 188 4.48 -3.28 7.08
CA LEU A 188 4.41 -3.31 8.55
C LEU A 188 5.65 -2.68 9.19
N ALA A 189 6.83 -2.88 8.60
CA ALA A 189 8.06 -2.26 9.06
C ALA A 189 8.07 -0.73 8.87
N ALA A 190 7.33 -0.20 7.90
CA ALA A 190 7.22 1.24 7.60
C ALA A 190 6.05 1.93 8.30
N ALA A 191 4.96 1.22 8.59
CA ALA A 191 3.74 1.83 9.10
C ALA A 191 3.79 2.12 10.59
N ARG A 192 3.10 3.17 11.03
CA ARG A 192 2.77 3.40 12.45
C ARG A 192 1.52 2.64 12.85
N TRP A 193 0.56 2.49 11.91
CA TRP A 193 -0.74 1.92 12.16
C TRP A 193 -1.10 0.83 11.17
N VAL A 194 -1.83 -0.17 11.64
CA VAL A 194 -2.46 -1.21 10.81
C VAL A 194 -3.97 -1.06 10.86
N LEU A 195 -4.61 -1.00 9.69
CA LEU A 195 -6.05 -1.09 9.53
C LEU A 195 -6.40 -2.35 8.74
N MET A 196 -7.30 -3.20 9.29
CA MET A 196 -7.64 -4.50 8.72
C MET A 196 -9.07 -4.51 8.17
N PRO A 197 -9.26 -4.38 6.84
CA PRO A 197 -10.57 -4.66 6.26
C PRO A 197 -10.86 -6.17 6.33
N THR A 198 -12.05 -6.52 6.74
CA THR A 198 -12.48 -7.92 6.85
C THR A 198 -13.91 -8.10 6.36
N LYS A 199 -14.26 -9.32 5.96
CA LYS A 199 -15.63 -9.70 5.68
C LYS A 199 -16.23 -10.44 6.86
N SER A 200 -17.56 -10.43 6.94
CA SER A 200 -18.33 -11.13 7.98
C SER A 200 -18.37 -12.66 7.79
N ASP A 201 -17.46 -13.23 7.00
CA ASP A 201 -17.34 -14.67 6.81
C ASP A 201 -16.21 -15.27 7.67
N GLY A 202 -16.28 -16.57 7.95
CA GLY A 202 -15.26 -17.27 8.77
C GLY A 202 -13.82 -17.15 8.25
N GLY A 203 -13.63 -16.87 6.95
CA GLY A 203 -12.30 -16.59 6.39
C GLY A 203 -11.72 -15.22 6.80
N GLY A 204 -12.57 -14.27 7.21
CA GLY A 204 -12.13 -12.97 7.72
C GLY A 204 -11.37 -13.11 9.04
N LEU A 205 -11.87 -13.92 9.97
CA LEU A 205 -11.24 -14.17 11.29
C LEU A 205 -9.91 -14.92 11.16
N VAL A 206 -9.82 -15.89 10.24
CA VAL A 206 -8.55 -16.60 9.96
C VAL A 206 -7.50 -15.62 9.42
N GLY A 207 -7.89 -14.75 8.47
CA GLY A 207 -7.00 -13.73 7.92
C GLY A 207 -6.49 -12.74 8.99
N MET A 208 -7.32 -12.38 9.97
CA MET A 208 -6.93 -11.52 11.09
C MET A 208 -5.89 -12.17 12.00
N ARG A 209 -6.01 -13.48 12.29
CA ARG A 209 -5.03 -14.21 13.09
C ARG A 209 -3.66 -14.24 12.41
N LEU A 210 -3.63 -14.54 11.11
CA LEU A 210 -2.38 -14.55 10.32
C LEU A 210 -1.70 -13.16 10.29
N VAL A 211 -2.49 -12.09 10.22
CA VAL A 211 -1.95 -10.73 10.35
C VAL A 211 -1.41 -10.50 11.76
N GLY A 212 -2.06 -11.01 12.81
CA GLY A 212 -1.59 -10.89 14.18
C GLY A 212 -0.19 -11.50 14.39
N GLU A 213 0.06 -12.69 13.86
CA GLU A 213 1.40 -13.33 13.94
C GLU A 213 2.48 -12.48 13.27
N ARG A 214 2.19 -11.90 12.09
CA ARG A 214 3.11 -11.01 11.39
C ARG A 214 3.31 -9.68 12.10
N PHE A 215 2.25 -9.16 12.69
CA PHE A 215 2.27 -7.93 13.46
C PHE A 215 3.25 -8.04 14.62
N GLU A 216 3.20 -9.12 15.40
CA GLU A 216 4.14 -9.35 16.50
C GLU A 216 5.59 -9.45 15.98
N LEU A 217 5.82 -10.17 14.88
CA LEU A 217 7.14 -10.24 14.27
C LEU A 217 7.65 -8.88 13.74
N ALA A 218 6.76 -8.06 13.19
CA ALA A 218 7.12 -6.75 12.68
C ALA A 218 7.49 -5.77 13.81
N ARG A 219 6.89 -5.92 15.00
CA ARG A 219 7.19 -5.08 16.17
C ARG A 219 8.62 -5.21 16.69
N GLU A 220 9.31 -6.30 16.36
CA GLU A 220 10.75 -6.40 16.68
C GLU A 220 11.59 -5.36 15.92
N LEU A 221 11.17 -5.00 14.69
CA LEU A 221 11.83 -4.00 13.84
C LEU A 221 11.20 -2.61 13.95
N ASN A 222 9.92 -2.56 14.29
CA ASN A 222 9.10 -1.37 14.39
C ASN A 222 8.30 -1.39 15.70
N PRO A 223 8.93 -1.07 16.84
CA PRO A 223 8.26 -1.11 18.15
C PRO A 223 7.02 -0.22 18.23
N ASP A 224 6.98 0.83 17.42
CA ASP A 224 5.88 1.79 17.38
C ASP A 224 4.65 1.28 16.62
N LEU A 225 4.75 0.13 15.93
CA LEU A 225 3.64 -0.42 15.17
C LEU A 225 2.43 -0.69 16.06
N GLY A 226 1.30 -0.05 15.76
CA GLY A 226 0.03 -0.18 16.47
C GLY A 226 -1.09 -0.72 15.60
N LEU A 227 -2.03 -1.45 16.22
CA LEU A 227 -3.26 -1.86 15.57
C LEU A 227 -4.29 -0.73 15.73
N LEU A 228 -4.68 -0.10 14.63
CA LEU A 228 -5.73 0.91 14.64
C LEU A 228 -7.12 0.28 14.75
N GLY A 229 -7.33 -0.86 14.06
CA GLY A 229 -8.56 -1.61 14.16
C GLY A 229 -8.89 -2.44 12.93
N ALA A 230 -10.08 -3.05 12.95
CA ALA A 230 -10.64 -3.80 11.85
C ALA A 230 -11.95 -3.17 11.35
N VAL A 231 -12.18 -3.20 10.02
CA VAL A 231 -13.37 -2.65 9.37
C VAL A 231 -14.13 -3.75 8.65
N LEU A 232 -15.42 -3.87 8.95
CA LEU A 232 -16.29 -4.75 8.18
C LEU A 232 -16.57 -4.17 6.80
N PHE A 233 -16.22 -4.93 5.76
CA PHE A 233 -16.33 -4.52 4.36
C PHE A 233 -17.29 -5.41 3.59
N ALA A 234 -18.06 -4.81 2.68
CA ALA A 234 -19.04 -5.45 1.82
C ALA A 234 -20.12 -6.23 2.62
N THR A 235 -20.62 -5.61 3.67
CA THR A 235 -21.66 -6.20 4.52
C THR A 235 -23.05 -6.00 3.93
N GLY A 236 -23.93 -6.99 4.10
CA GLY A 236 -25.34 -6.87 3.72
C GLY A 236 -26.09 -5.90 4.64
N SER A 237 -26.97 -5.08 4.09
CA SER A 237 -27.74 -4.06 4.83
C SER A 237 -28.68 -4.63 5.94
N ARG A 238 -28.88 -5.95 6.01
CA ARG A 238 -29.72 -6.64 7.00
C ARG A 238 -28.93 -7.46 8.01
N SER A 239 -27.62 -7.32 8.07
CA SER A 239 -26.71 -8.23 8.80
C SER A 239 -26.43 -7.83 10.25
N ARG A 240 -27.36 -7.17 10.97
CA ARG A 240 -27.11 -6.79 12.39
C ARG A 240 -26.71 -7.97 13.27
N VAL A 241 -27.32 -9.13 13.07
CA VAL A 241 -27.00 -10.35 13.82
C VAL A 241 -25.59 -10.82 13.47
N VAL A 242 -25.26 -10.89 12.17
CA VAL A 242 -23.94 -11.29 11.69
C VAL A 242 -22.86 -10.30 12.17
N HIS A 243 -23.16 -9.01 12.21
CA HIS A 243 -22.22 -8.00 12.74
C HIS A 243 -21.97 -8.19 14.23
N ALA A 244 -23.00 -8.56 15.01
CA ALA A 244 -22.85 -8.85 16.43
C ALA A 244 -22.03 -10.13 16.66
N GLU A 245 -22.29 -11.20 15.90
CA GLU A 245 -21.52 -12.44 15.97
C GLU A 245 -20.04 -12.24 15.58
N VAL A 246 -19.75 -11.45 14.53
CA VAL A 246 -18.37 -11.13 14.16
C VAL A 246 -17.70 -10.27 15.22
N ARG A 247 -18.41 -9.31 15.81
CA ARG A 247 -17.89 -8.49 16.90
C ARG A 247 -17.51 -9.36 18.09
N GLU A 248 -18.40 -10.23 18.53
CA GLU A 248 -18.17 -11.15 19.64
C GLU A 248 -16.98 -12.07 19.37
N ALA A 249 -16.88 -12.64 18.15
CA ALA A 249 -15.76 -13.48 17.76
C ALA A 249 -14.42 -12.72 17.69
N VAL A 250 -14.44 -11.45 17.29
CA VAL A 250 -13.27 -10.57 17.30
C VAL A 250 -12.87 -10.21 18.73
N GLU A 251 -13.82 -9.84 19.58
CA GLU A 251 -13.60 -9.57 21.00
C GLU A 251 -13.00 -10.78 21.73
N GLU A 252 -13.52 -11.98 21.48
CA GLU A 252 -12.95 -13.21 22.03
C GLU A 252 -11.51 -13.45 21.55
N ALA A 253 -11.24 -13.25 20.25
CA ALA A 253 -9.91 -13.43 19.66
C ALA A 253 -8.88 -12.44 20.18
N PHE A 254 -9.30 -11.25 20.60
CA PHE A 254 -8.43 -10.16 21.10
C PHE A 254 -8.55 -9.94 22.61
N GLY A 255 -8.94 -10.98 23.39
CA GLY A 255 -8.90 -10.95 24.85
C GLY A 255 -9.90 -9.99 25.48
N GLY A 256 -11.07 -9.80 24.88
CA GLY A 256 -12.14 -8.94 25.38
C GLY A 256 -12.08 -7.50 24.90
N HIS A 257 -11.12 -7.16 24.03
CA HIS A 257 -11.07 -5.86 23.37
C HIS A 257 -11.62 -5.99 21.95
N SER A 258 -12.51 -5.08 21.55
CA SER A 258 -12.99 -5.04 20.17
C SER A 258 -12.20 -4.01 19.37
N PRO A 259 -11.25 -4.44 18.54
CA PRO A 259 -10.59 -3.53 17.60
C PRO A 259 -11.51 -3.21 16.41
N LEU A 260 -12.78 -3.59 16.44
CA LEU A 260 -13.70 -3.43 15.33
C LEU A 260 -14.30 -2.02 15.30
N PHE A 261 -14.11 -1.33 14.19
CA PHE A 261 -14.77 -0.05 13.92
C PHE A 261 -16.28 -0.18 14.03
N THR A 262 -16.93 0.87 14.49
CA THR A 262 -18.39 0.96 14.56
C THR A 262 -18.99 1.04 13.17
N THR A 263 -18.33 1.78 12.30
CA THR A 263 -18.68 1.97 10.90
C THR A 263 -18.32 0.74 10.08
N SER A 264 -19.22 0.34 9.19
CA SER A 264 -18.99 -0.73 8.21
C SER A 264 -19.30 -0.25 6.80
N ILE A 265 -18.59 -0.77 5.82
CA ILE A 265 -18.85 -0.45 4.40
C ILE A 265 -19.85 -1.45 3.85
N ARG A 266 -20.99 -0.94 3.35
CA ARG A 266 -22.05 -1.77 2.76
C ARG A 266 -21.64 -2.43 1.46
N HIS A 267 -22.21 -3.57 1.17
CA HIS A 267 -22.09 -4.21 -0.14
C HIS A 267 -22.91 -3.45 -1.19
N ALA A 268 -22.23 -2.92 -2.21
CA ALA A 268 -22.87 -2.19 -3.30
C ALA A 268 -22.16 -2.49 -4.63
N GLU A 269 -22.40 -3.69 -5.16
CA GLU A 269 -21.69 -4.23 -6.32
C GLU A 269 -21.76 -3.29 -7.53
N ARG A 270 -22.94 -2.74 -7.83
CA ARG A 270 -23.12 -1.83 -8.96
C ARG A 270 -22.32 -0.53 -8.79
N THR A 271 -22.29 0.04 -7.58
CA THR A 271 -21.47 1.23 -7.30
C THR A 271 -19.99 0.91 -7.46
N ALA A 272 -19.54 -0.24 -6.99
CA ALA A 272 -18.13 -0.68 -7.14
C ALA A 272 -17.76 -0.90 -8.62
N GLN A 273 -18.67 -1.47 -9.43
CA GLN A 273 -18.48 -1.62 -10.88
C GLN A 273 -18.43 -0.27 -11.60
N ASP A 274 -19.32 0.67 -11.25
CA ASP A 274 -19.34 2.01 -11.84
C ASP A 274 -18.08 2.79 -11.45
N ALA A 275 -17.65 2.70 -10.18
CA ALA A 275 -16.41 3.31 -9.66
C ALA A 275 -15.19 2.86 -10.47
N ARG A 276 -14.97 1.56 -10.57
CA ARG A 276 -13.82 1.01 -11.30
C ARG A 276 -13.86 1.30 -12.78
N ARG A 277 -15.03 1.18 -13.43
CA ARG A 277 -15.20 1.47 -14.86
C ARG A 277 -14.90 2.93 -15.22
N LEU A 278 -15.22 3.85 -14.33
CA LEU A 278 -15.07 5.29 -14.56
C LEU A 278 -13.78 5.86 -13.95
N GLY A 279 -13.06 5.06 -13.14
CA GLY A 279 -11.94 5.55 -12.33
C GLY A 279 -12.39 6.65 -11.37
N ARG A 280 -13.54 6.46 -10.70
CA ARG A 280 -14.16 7.44 -9.80
C ARG A 280 -14.34 6.87 -8.40
N LEU A 281 -14.10 7.70 -7.41
CA LEU A 281 -14.33 7.38 -6.01
C LEU A 281 -15.82 7.49 -5.66
N ALA A 282 -16.22 6.89 -4.54
CA ALA A 282 -17.63 6.86 -4.15
C ALA A 282 -18.25 8.25 -3.97
N HIS A 283 -17.50 9.21 -3.39
CA HIS A 283 -17.95 10.58 -3.21
C HIS A 283 -18.02 11.36 -4.55
N GLU A 284 -17.15 11.06 -5.50
CA GLU A 284 -17.19 11.63 -6.86
C GLU A 284 -18.44 11.10 -7.61
N LEU A 285 -18.73 9.80 -7.49
CA LEU A 285 -19.96 9.21 -8.03
C LEU A 285 -21.22 9.78 -7.36
N GLU A 286 -21.22 10.06 -6.07
CA GLU A 286 -22.32 10.73 -5.37
C GLU A 286 -22.62 12.08 -6.02
N GLN A 287 -21.59 12.88 -6.28
CA GLN A 287 -21.73 14.18 -6.94
C GLN A 287 -22.25 14.05 -8.37
N GLU A 288 -21.73 13.08 -9.13
CA GLU A 288 -22.18 12.81 -10.50
C GLU A 288 -23.65 12.34 -10.55
N VAL A 289 -24.06 11.48 -9.60
CA VAL A 289 -25.47 11.04 -9.46
C VAL A 289 -26.38 12.22 -9.13
N ALA A 290 -25.96 13.10 -8.23
CA ALA A 290 -26.73 14.28 -7.85
C ALA A 290 -26.88 15.28 -9.01
N ALA A 291 -25.89 15.35 -9.91
CA ALA A 291 -25.93 16.19 -11.09
C ALA A 291 -26.71 15.60 -12.26
N GLN A 292 -27.08 14.30 -12.22
CA GLN A 292 -27.86 13.66 -13.28
C GLN A 292 -29.29 14.23 -13.36
N PRO A 293 -29.82 14.51 -14.57
CA PRO A 293 -31.20 14.92 -14.70
C PRO A 293 -32.15 13.82 -14.21
N ALA A 294 -33.28 14.24 -13.68
CA ALA A 294 -34.33 13.32 -13.25
C ALA A 294 -34.69 12.34 -14.36
N TRP A 295 -34.97 11.08 -14.04
CA TRP A 295 -35.19 10.01 -15.02
C TRP A 295 -36.32 10.29 -16.00
N TRP A 296 -37.34 11.06 -15.61
CA TRP A 296 -38.46 11.46 -16.47
C TRP A 296 -38.10 12.56 -17.47
N ALA A 297 -37.06 13.36 -17.20
CA ALA A 297 -36.61 14.38 -18.15
C ALA A 297 -35.96 13.73 -19.38
N SER A 298 -35.16 12.69 -19.19
CA SER A 298 -34.54 11.93 -20.29
C SER A 298 -35.56 11.17 -21.16
N LEU A 299 -36.71 10.79 -20.61
CA LEU A 299 -37.79 10.19 -21.39
C LEU A 299 -38.49 11.19 -22.32
N ARG A 300 -38.57 12.47 -21.93
CA ARG A 300 -39.17 13.52 -22.76
C ARG A 300 -38.31 13.89 -23.96
N GLU A 301 -37.01 13.79 -23.84
CA GLU A 301 -36.07 14.22 -24.90
C GLU A 301 -35.78 13.16 -25.94
N GLY A 302 -36.45 11.97 -25.88
CA GLY A 302 -36.27 10.87 -26.85
C GLY A 302 -34.83 10.32 -26.89
N GLY A 303 -34.00 10.70 -25.89
CA GLY A 303 -32.62 10.29 -25.80
C GLY A 303 -32.51 8.82 -25.44
N GLY A 304 -31.69 8.09 -26.18
CA GLY A 304 -31.33 6.71 -25.88
C GLY A 304 -30.90 6.57 -24.41
N SER A 305 -31.17 5.41 -23.84
CA SER A 305 -30.87 5.02 -22.45
C SER A 305 -29.38 5.24 -22.09
N ALA A 306 -29.00 6.46 -21.74
CA ALA A 306 -27.71 6.69 -21.09
C ALA A 306 -27.68 5.85 -19.83
N ARG A 307 -26.65 5.01 -19.66
CA ARG A 307 -26.50 4.14 -18.50
C ARG A 307 -26.43 5.01 -17.26
N ARG A 308 -27.45 4.91 -16.41
CA ARG A 308 -27.49 5.65 -15.15
C ARG A 308 -26.55 5.06 -14.14
N LEU A 309 -25.88 5.92 -13.40
CA LEU A 309 -25.06 5.54 -12.26
C LEU A 309 -25.95 4.99 -11.13
N SER A 310 -25.32 4.19 -10.27
CA SER A 310 -26.01 3.57 -9.15
C SER A 310 -26.48 4.62 -8.12
N PRO A 311 -27.76 4.66 -7.74
CA PRO A 311 -28.25 5.57 -6.72
C PRO A 311 -27.70 5.26 -5.32
N THR A 312 -27.10 4.07 -5.13
CA THR A 312 -26.46 3.70 -3.86
C THR A 312 -25.10 4.38 -3.63
N ALA A 313 -24.58 5.13 -4.60
CA ALA A 313 -23.32 5.84 -4.52
C ALA A 313 -23.28 6.78 -3.29
N ALA A 314 -24.33 7.55 -3.03
CA ALA A 314 -24.44 8.43 -1.87
C ALA A 314 -24.35 7.68 -0.53
N SER A 315 -24.99 6.51 -0.44
CA SER A 315 -24.92 5.71 0.77
C SER A 315 -23.54 5.10 1.01
N VAL A 316 -22.85 4.68 -0.07
CA VAL A 316 -21.47 4.16 0.00
C VAL A 316 -20.49 5.28 0.35
N ALA A 317 -20.65 6.45 -0.25
CA ALA A 317 -19.86 7.63 0.09
C ALA A 317 -20.03 8.05 1.54
N GLY A 318 -21.26 7.94 2.07
CA GLY A 318 -21.58 8.16 3.48
C GLY A 318 -20.83 7.19 4.39
N ASP A 319 -20.82 5.88 4.07
CA ASP A 319 -20.10 4.89 4.87
C ASP A 319 -18.61 5.20 4.95
N TYR A 320 -17.97 5.58 3.83
CA TYR A 320 -16.55 5.98 3.83
C TYR A 320 -16.30 7.28 4.61
N ARG A 321 -17.24 8.22 4.56
CA ARG A 321 -17.15 9.48 5.32
C ARG A 321 -17.21 9.21 6.82
N ASP A 322 -18.16 8.40 7.26
CA ASP A 322 -18.34 8.04 8.66
C ASP A 322 -17.11 7.27 9.17
N LEU A 323 -16.59 6.32 8.37
CA LEU A 323 -15.36 5.62 8.68
C LEU A 323 -14.16 6.57 8.78
N GLY A 324 -14.06 7.54 7.89
CA GLY A 324 -13.00 8.55 7.92
C GLY A 324 -13.03 9.40 9.19
N VAL A 325 -14.23 9.81 9.64
CA VAL A 325 -14.41 10.55 10.90
C VAL A 325 -13.98 9.70 12.08
N GLU A 326 -14.41 8.43 12.15
CA GLU A 326 -14.05 7.50 13.21
C GLU A 326 -12.52 7.27 13.25
N LEU A 327 -11.90 7.08 12.09
CA LEU A 327 -10.44 6.90 11.95
C LEU A 327 -9.67 8.12 12.46
N LEU A 328 -10.03 9.34 12.04
CA LEU A 328 -9.35 10.55 12.52
C LEU A 328 -9.55 10.77 14.03
N THR A 329 -10.71 10.39 14.56
CA THR A 329 -10.97 10.49 16.00
C THR A 329 -10.05 9.57 16.79
N LEU A 330 -9.86 8.32 16.31
CA LEU A 330 -8.95 7.37 16.93
C LEU A 330 -7.48 7.83 16.82
N LEU A 331 -7.05 8.32 15.66
CA LEU A 331 -5.69 8.82 15.49
C LEU A 331 -5.39 9.98 16.46
N ARG A 332 -6.28 10.95 16.59
CA ARG A 332 -6.12 12.07 17.54
C ARG A 332 -6.05 11.59 18.99
N ALA A 333 -6.94 10.70 19.39
CA ALA A 333 -6.93 10.17 20.76
C ALA A 333 -5.64 9.44 21.09
N THR A 334 -5.06 8.70 20.13
CA THR A 334 -3.79 8.00 20.33
C THR A 334 -2.59 8.96 20.33
N GLU A 335 -2.58 10.00 19.49
CA GLU A 335 -1.56 11.05 19.51
C GLU A 335 -1.55 11.80 20.85
N GLU A 336 -2.73 12.15 21.36
CA GLU A 336 -2.87 12.83 22.65
C GLU A 336 -2.36 11.97 23.82
N SER A 337 -2.71 10.68 23.85
CA SER A 337 -2.26 9.76 24.90
C SER A 337 -0.74 9.54 24.87
N THR A 338 -0.15 9.44 23.69
CA THR A 338 1.31 9.31 23.52
C THR A 338 2.02 10.56 24.02
N THR A 339 1.51 11.74 23.71
CA THR A 339 2.07 13.02 24.15
C THR A 339 1.97 13.19 25.65
N GLU A 340 0.88 12.74 26.28
CA GLU A 340 0.69 12.82 27.73
C GLU A 340 1.62 11.87 28.47
N SER A 341 1.79 10.63 27.98
CA SER A 341 2.75 9.67 28.52
C SER A 341 4.19 10.21 28.48
N ALA A 342 4.61 10.76 27.33
CA ALA A 342 5.94 11.36 27.20
C ALA A 342 6.16 12.55 28.14
N ARG A 343 5.13 13.34 28.43
CA ARG A 343 5.19 14.44 29.41
C ARG A 343 5.28 13.96 30.86
N LEU A 344 4.66 12.83 31.20
CA LEU A 344 4.72 12.23 32.52
C LEU A 344 6.11 11.63 32.78
N ASP A 345 6.67 10.96 31.79
CA ASP A 345 8.01 10.35 31.86
C ASP A 345 9.13 11.42 31.91
N ALA A 346 8.90 12.61 31.33
CA ALA A 346 9.85 13.73 31.36
C ALA A 346 9.80 14.55 32.67
N ARG A 347 8.90 14.27 33.63
CA ARG A 347 8.91 14.92 34.93
C ARG A 347 10.05 14.39 35.77
N PRO A 348 11.02 15.24 36.18
CA PRO A 348 12.08 14.79 37.10
C PRO A 348 11.42 14.33 38.41
N GLU A 349 11.84 13.16 38.91
CA GLU A 349 11.54 12.74 40.28
C GLU A 349 11.88 13.90 41.19
N GLN A 350 10.87 14.57 41.77
CA GLN A 350 11.11 15.53 42.84
C GLN A 350 11.72 14.74 43.98
N GLU A 351 13.01 15.00 44.22
CA GLU A 351 13.78 14.51 45.37
C GLU A 351 12.89 14.54 46.61
N ALA A 352 12.52 13.38 47.10
CA ALA A 352 12.07 13.22 48.47
C ALA A 352 13.29 13.48 49.33
N THR A 353 13.49 14.73 49.75
CA THR A 353 14.44 15.08 50.76
C THR A 353 13.96 14.52 52.10
N PRO A 354 14.79 13.83 52.86
CA PRO A 354 14.43 13.18 54.10
C PRO A 354 14.09 14.16 55.25
#